data_ab72ea524cc24ecfc890e8677e19e878
#
_entry.id   ab72ea524cc24ecfc890e8677e19e878
#
_cell.length_a   1.000
_cell.length_b   1.000
_cell.length_c   1.000
_cell.angle_alpha   90.00
_cell.angle_beta   90.00
_cell.angle_gamma   90.00
#
_symmetry.space_group_name_H-M   'P 1'
#
loop_
_entity.id
_entity.type
_entity.pdbx_description
1 polymer ?
#
loop_
_entity_poly.entity_id
_entity_poly.type
_entity_poly.pdbx_seq_one_letter_code
_entity_poly.pdbx_strand_id
1 'polypeptide(L)'
;MAGTYRGRRPNFDEKPSEVLRDPDMEESTKTLAESLSIVKVQRVQLKRYLDMDHVMDALKSASTMLSELRTSSLTPKHYYELYMAVLDALRHLSIYLYDAHTGGKHHLADLYELVQYCGHIVPRLYLMITVGSVYMSVPDAPVREIMKDMTEMSRGVQHPTRGLFLRHYLSTTTRDHLPTGSEPGPAGDLSDSISFVLANFVEMNRLWVRQQHLGHSREREKREMERRELRILVGTNLV
;
A
#
# COMPACT_ATOMS: atom_id res chain seq x y z
N MET A 1 65.23 1.61 -45.00
CA MET A 1 64.14 2.59 -44.86
C MET A 1 63.33 2.22 -43.61
N ALA A 2 63.54 2.96 -42.53
CA ALA A 2 62.92 2.71 -41.25
C ALA A 2 61.71 3.66 -41.08
N GLY A 3 60.50 3.11 -40.98
CA GLY A 3 59.29 3.85 -40.79
C GLY A 3 58.95 3.88 -39.28
N THR A 4 59.03 5.05 -38.69
CA THR A 4 58.75 5.36 -37.29
C THR A 4 57.22 5.41 -37.05
N TYR A 5 56.68 4.45 -36.29
CA TYR A 5 55.30 4.51 -35.75
C TYR A 5 55.28 5.44 -34.55
N ARG A 6 54.64 6.61 -34.70
CA ARG A 6 54.29 7.52 -33.60
C ARG A 6 52.97 7.02 -32.97
N GLY A 7 53.06 6.40 -31.79
CA GLY A 7 51.93 6.07 -30.96
C GLY A 7 51.29 7.35 -30.41
N ARG A 8 50.00 7.54 -30.68
CA ARG A 8 49.15 8.52 -29.99
C ARG A 8 48.91 8.05 -28.55
N ARG A 9 49.31 8.84 -27.56
CA ARG A 9 48.92 8.66 -26.17
C ARG A 9 47.43 8.95 -26.04
N PRO A 10 46.64 8.13 -25.31
CA PRO A 10 45.26 8.49 -24.99
C PRO A 10 45.23 9.65 -23.99
N ASN A 11 44.42 10.64 -24.29
CA ASN A 11 44.15 11.84 -23.48
C ASN A 11 43.28 11.40 -22.30
N PHE A 12 43.82 11.36 -21.07
CA PHE A 12 43.11 11.07 -19.82
C PHE A 12 42.55 12.33 -19.17
N ASP A 13 41.80 13.16 -19.91
CA ASP A 13 41.02 14.27 -19.39
C ASP A 13 39.51 14.07 -19.74
N GLU A 14 38.98 12.89 -19.42
CA GLU A 14 37.54 12.76 -19.24
C GLU A 14 37.21 13.27 -17.83
N LYS A 15 36.72 14.51 -17.77
CA LYS A 15 35.99 15.00 -16.60
C LYS A 15 34.88 13.99 -16.30
N PRO A 16 34.69 13.60 -15.01
CA PRO A 16 33.52 12.80 -14.65
C PRO A 16 32.27 13.50 -15.15
N SER A 17 31.48 12.85 -16.00
CA SER A 17 30.20 13.33 -16.43
C SER A 17 29.41 13.73 -15.16
N GLU A 18 29.12 15.00 -14.99
CA GLU A 18 28.12 15.47 -14.04
C GLU A 18 26.85 14.66 -14.36
N VAL A 19 26.55 13.70 -13.51
CA VAL A 19 25.28 13.01 -13.53
C VAL A 19 24.25 14.10 -13.30
N LEU A 20 23.59 14.55 -14.37
CA LEU A 20 22.45 15.48 -14.31
C LEU A 20 21.44 14.85 -13.35
N ARG A 21 21.45 15.35 -12.11
CA ARG A 21 20.49 14.93 -11.09
C ARG A 21 19.11 15.36 -11.57
N ASP A 22 18.25 14.40 -11.80
CA ASP A 22 16.85 14.65 -12.18
C ASP A 22 16.17 15.40 -11.01
N PRO A 23 15.72 16.67 -11.18
CA PRO A 23 15.12 17.44 -10.11
C PRO A 23 13.88 16.76 -9.50
N ASP A 24 13.15 16.01 -10.30
CA ASP A 24 12.01 15.21 -9.83
C ASP A 24 12.45 14.10 -8.85
N MET A 25 13.63 13.52 -9.06
CA MET A 25 14.20 12.52 -8.18
C MET A 25 14.69 13.13 -6.86
N GLU A 26 15.25 14.34 -6.89
CA GLU A 26 15.68 15.02 -5.67
C GLU A 26 14.47 15.43 -4.81
N GLU A 27 13.42 15.98 -5.44
CA GLU A 27 12.17 16.32 -4.75
C GLU A 27 11.51 15.08 -4.15
N SER A 28 11.41 14.00 -4.91
CA SER A 28 10.87 12.73 -4.44
C SER A 28 11.66 12.14 -3.26
N THR A 29 12.98 12.25 -3.28
CA THR A 29 13.85 11.78 -2.19
C THR A 29 13.65 12.59 -0.91
N LYS A 30 13.54 13.92 -1.03
CA LYS A 30 13.27 14.80 0.10
C LYS A 30 11.91 14.53 0.71
N THR A 31 10.87 14.45 -0.11
CA THR A 31 9.50 14.13 0.32
C THR A 31 9.45 12.78 1.03
N LEU A 32 10.15 11.76 0.49
CA LEU A 32 10.24 10.45 1.13
C LEU A 32 10.87 10.55 2.52
N ALA A 33 12.00 11.25 2.67
CA ALA A 33 12.69 11.39 3.95
C ALA A 33 11.81 12.08 5.01
N GLU A 34 11.08 13.12 4.62
CA GLU A 34 10.12 13.83 5.49
C GLU A 34 8.98 12.89 5.91
N SER A 35 8.35 12.20 4.96
CA SER A 35 7.26 11.25 5.25
C SER A 35 7.71 10.07 6.12
N LEU A 36 8.89 9.50 5.87
CA LEU A 36 9.44 8.43 6.70
C LEU A 36 9.73 8.90 8.13
N SER A 37 10.15 10.15 8.32
CA SER A 37 10.33 10.76 9.66
C SER A 37 9.00 10.81 10.41
N ILE A 38 7.92 11.25 9.76
CA ILE A 38 6.56 11.29 10.33
C ILE A 38 6.10 9.87 10.69
N VAL A 39 6.25 8.92 9.76
CA VAL A 39 5.88 7.51 9.97
C VAL A 39 6.62 6.94 11.19
N LYS A 40 7.91 7.21 11.33
CA LYS A 40 8.71 6.75 12.47
C LYS A 40 8.19 7.29 13.80
N VAL A 41 7.86 8.57 13.88
CA VAL A 41 7.29 9.20 15.08
C VAL A 41 5.92 8.60 15.41
N GLN A 42 5.04 8.52 14.40
CA GLN A 42 3.69 8.00 14.59
C GLN A 42 3.68 6.51 14.96
N ARG A 43 4.61 5.72 14.42
CA ARG A 43 4.79 4.30 14.79
C ARG A 43 5.14 4.14 16.27
N VAL A 44 6.01 4.98 16.82
CA VAL A 44 6.36 4.95 18.25
C VAL A 44 5.15 5.33 19.11
N GLN A 45 4.42 6.38 18.71
CA GLN A 45 3.20 6.79 19.42
C GLN A 45 2.10 5.72 19.35
N LEU A 46 1.87 5.15 18.17
CA LEU A 46 0.94 4.05 17.97
C LEU A 46 1.22 2.92 18.95
N LYS A 47 2.46 2.44 18.99
CA LYS A 47 2.86 1.35 19.87
C LYS A 47 2.63 1.68 21.34
N ARG A 48 3.01 2.90 21.77
CA ARG A 48 2.78 3.38 23.13
C ARG A 48 1.30 3.41 23.50
N TYR A 49 0.42 3.87 22.59
CA TYR A 49 -1.03 3.91 22.85
C TYR A 49 -1.62 2.50 22.93
N LEU A 50 -1.15 1.56 22.09
CA LEU A 50 -1.56 0.16 22.15
C LEU A 50 -1.13 -0.49 23.49
N ASP A 51 0.09 -0.23 23.95
CA ASP A 51 0.60 -0.73 25.25
C ASP A 51 -0.21 -0.20 26.44
N MET A 52 -0.80 1.01 26.30
CA MET A 52 -1.66 1.64 27.34
C MET A 52 -3.16 1.31 27.17
N ASP A 53 -3.54 0.49 26.18
CA ASP A 53 -4.94 0.16 25.86
C ASP A 53 -5.77 1.39 25.38
N HIS A 54 -5.12 2.42 24.82
CA HIS A 54 -5.74 3.62 24.30
C HIS A 54 -6.01 3.49 22.80
N VAL A 55 -6.95 2.64 22.43
CA VAL A 55 -7.27 2.28 21.03
C VAL A 55 -7.61 3.48 20.17
N MET A 56 -8.36 4.45 20.68
CA MET A 56 -8.77 5.63 19.91
C MET A 56 -7.58 6.52 19.52
N ASP A 57 -6.62 6.70 20.42
CA ASP A 57 -5.42 7.49 20.16
C ASP A 57 -4.45 6.71 19.27
N ALA A 58 -4.42 5.39 19.39
CA ALA A 58 -3.70 4.51 18.49
C ALA A 58 -4.25 4.62 17.04
N LEU A 59 -5.56 4.59 16.85
CA LEU A 59 -6.20 4.77 15.55
C LEU A 59 -5.96 6.16 14.96
N LYS A 60 -5.93 7.22 15.79
CA LYS A 60 -5.56 8.58 15.33
C LYS A 60 -4.11 8.64 14.87
N SER A 61 -3.17 8.05 15.62
CA SER A 61 -1.76 7.95 15.21
C SER A 61 -1.61 7.17 13.91
N ALA A 62 -2.30 6.04 13.77
CA ALA A 62 -2.32 5.27 12.54
C ALA A 62 -2.90 6.08 11.36
N SER A 63 -3.99 6.81 11.57
CA SER A 63 -4.58 7.67 10.54
C SER A 63 -3.63 8.79 10.10
N THR A 64 -2.91 9.40 11.04
CA THR A 64 -1.89 10.43 10.74
C THR A 64 -0.76 9.85 9.90
N MET A 65 -0.23 8.70 10.30
CA MET A 65 0.79 7.96 9.56
C MET A 65 0.33 7.59 8.14
N LEU A 66 -0.88 7.07 8.00
CA LEU A 66 -1.50 6.67 6.74
C LEU A 66 -1.77 7.86 5.82
N SER A 67 -1.87 9.07 6.36
CA SER A 67 -2.07 10.29 5.58
C SER A 67 -0.86 10.60 4.69
N GLU A 68 0.34 10.11 5.03
CA GLU A 68 1.53 10.23 4.19
C GLU A 68 1.39 9.47 2.85
N LEU A 69 0.60 8.41 2.80
CA LEU A 69 0.29 7.67 1.56
C LEU A 69 -0.63 8.43 0.59
N ARG A 70 -1.05 9.65 0.93
CA ARG A 70 -1.84 10.52 0.05
C ARG A 70 -1.00 11.25 -0.98
N THR A 71 0.31 11.28 -0.79
CA THR A 71 1.24 11.98 -1.70
C THR A 71 1.13 11.48 -3.14
N SER A 72 1.36 12.37 -4.09
CA SER A 72 1.53 12.07 -5.52
C SER A 72 2.92 12.43 -6.05
N SER A 73 3.80 12.94 -5.19
CA SER A 73 5.13 13.44 -5.55
C SER A 73 6.22 12.35 -5.50
N LEU A 74 5.88 11.13 -5.07
CA LEU A 74 6.82 10.03 -4.98
C LEU A 74 6.84 9.20 -6.26
N THR A 75 8.05 8.79 -6.67
CA THR A 75 8.20 7.73 -7.67
C THR A 75 7.61 6.41 -7.15
N PRO A 76 7.24 5.44 -8.01
CA PRO A 76 6.70 4.15 -7.55
C PRO A 76 7.62 3.43 -6.57
N LYS A 77 8.94 3.51 -6.76
CA LYS A 77 9.95 2.93 -5.88
C LYS A 77 9.94 3.59 -4.49
N HIS A 78 9.96 4.92 -4.43
CA HIS A 78 9.90 5.67 -3.17
C HIS A 78 8.55 5.49 -2.48
N TYR A 79 7.46 5.42 -3.24
CA TYR A 79 6.14 5.13 -2.69
C TYR A 79 6.09 3.72 -2.08
N TYR A 80 6.72 2.73 -2.72
CA TYR A 80 6.83 1.38 -2.17
C TYR A 80 7.60 1.35 -0.84
N GLU A 81 8.69 2.10 -0.73
CA GLU A 81 9.46 2.20 0.51
C GLU A 81 8.62 2.80 1.65
N LEU A 82 7.93 3.90 1.40
CA LEU A 82 6.99 4.51 2.35
C LEU A 82 5.87 3.55 2.73
N TYR A 83 5.27 2.88 1.75
CA TYR A 83 4.22 1.89 1.94
C TYR A 83 4.69 0.75 2.86
N MET A 84 5.86 0.19 2.63
CA MET A 84 6.40 -0.89 3.47
C MET A 84 6.63 -0.45 4.91
N ALA A 85 7.12 0.77 5.13
CA ALA A 85 7.30 1.32 6.48
C ALA A 85 5.96 1.46 7.23
N VAL A 86 4.90 1.89 6.51
CA VAL A 86 3.54 2.00 7.06
C VAL A 86 2.95 0.62 7.37
N LEU A 87 3.08 -0.34 6.47
CA LEU A 87 2.60 -1.72 6.69
C LEU A 87 3.22 -2.37 7.92
N ASP A 88 4.52 -2.20 8.09
CA ASP A 88 5.23 -2.73 9.26
C ASP A 88 4.69 -2.14 10.58
N ALA A 89 4.29 -0.87 10.56
CA ALA A 89 3.63 -0.25 11.71
C ALA A 89 2.20 -0.79 11.94
N LEU A 90 1.41 -0.97 10.87
CA LEU A 90 0.04 -1.51 10.97
C LEU A 90 -0.03 -2.95 11.47
N ARG A 91 1.04 -3.73 11.27
CA ARG A 91 1.13 -5.10 11.81
C ARG A 91 0.99 -5.12 13.34
N HIS A 92 1.56 -4.13 14.05
CA HIS A 92 1.39 -4.04 15.50
C HIS A 92 -0.06 -3.76 15.89
N LEU A 93 -0.77 -2.94 15.10
CA LEU A 93 -2.20 -2.69 15.31
C LEU A 93 -3.01 -3.97 15.09
N SER A 94 -2.76 -4.73 14.01
CA SER A 94 -3.48 -5.97 13.74
C SER A 94 -3.33 -7.00 14.87
N ILE A 95 -2.12 -7.19 15.37
CA ILE A 95 -1.85 -8.11 16.50
C ILE A 95 -2.63 -7.67 17.74
N TYR A 96 -2.51 -6.39 18.11
CA TYR A 96 -3.23 -5.86 19.26
C TYR A 96 -4.76 -6.02 19.14
N LEU A 97 -5.32 -5.73 17.97
CA LEU A 97 -6.77 -5.83 17.72
C LEU A 97 -7.27 -7.27 17.92
N TYR A 98 -6.51 -8.24 17.43
CA TYR A 98 -6.83 -9.67 17.61
C TYR A 98 -6.81 -10.05 19.09
N ASP A 99 -5.75 -9.70 19.80
CA ASP A 99 -5.57 -10.01 21.22
C ASP A 99 -6.63 -9.31 22.09
N ALA A 100 -6.94 -8.05 21.80
CA ALA A 100 -7.94 -7.26 22.51
C ALA A 100 -9.36 -7.82 22.31
N HIS A 101 -9.68 -8.30 21.09
CA HIS A 101 -10.96 -8.93 20.83
C HIS A 101 -11.08 -10.29 21.56
N THR A 102 -10.05 -11.13 21.43
CA THR A 102 -10.01 -12.46 22.08
C THR A 102 -10.04 -12.34 23.61
N GLY A 103 -9.42 -11.28 24.15
CA GLY A 103 -9.46 -10.93 25.57
C GLY A 103 -10.77 -10.27 26.03
N GLY A 104 -11.75 -10.05 25.13
CA GLY A 104 -13.04 -9.41 25.46
C GLY A 104 -12.97 -7.90 25.76
N LYS A 105 -11.86 -7.24 25.44
CA LYS A 105 -11.69 -5.80 25.71
C LYS A 105 -12.38 -4.90 24.67
N HIS A 106 -12.28 -5.26 23.41
CA HIS A 106 -12.86 -4.52 22.28
C HIS A 106 -13.54 -5.45 21.30
N HIS A 107 -14.71 -5.06 20.78
CA HIS A 107 -15.39 -5.79 19.73
C HIS A 107 -14.94 -5.30 18.35
N LEU A 108 -14.50 -6.21 17.50
CA LEU A 108 -14.04 -5.88 16.15
C LEU A 108 -15.14 -5.30 15.27
N ALA A 109 -16.40 -5.69 15.48
CA ALA A 109 -17.55 -5.12 14.79
C ALA A 109 -17.65 -3.60 15.01
N ASP A 110 -17.57 -3.17 16.27
CA ASP A 110 -17.66 -1.75 16.65
C ASP A 110 -16.46 -0.96 16.07
N LEU A 111 -15.27 -1.54 16.12
CA LEU A 111 -14.07 -0.91 15.56
C LEU A 111 -14.11 -0.84 14.03
N TYR A 112 -14.68 -1.85 13.37
CA TYR A 112 -14.86 -1.87 11.92
C TYR A 112 -15.83 -0.79 11.46
N GLU A 113 -16.91 -0.58 12.19
CA GLU A 113 -17.84 0.53 11.95
C GLU A 113 -17.17 1.88 12.23
N LEU A 114 -16.45 2.00 13.34
CA LEU A 114 -15.79 3.22 13.76
C LEU A 114 -14.78 3.75 12.73
N VAL A 115 -13.95 2.89 12.17
CA VAL A 115 -12.92 3.32 11.22
C VAL A 115 -13.50 3.84 9.90
N GLN A 116 -14.74 3.53 9.59
CA GLN A 116 -15.45 4.07 8.42
C GLN A 116 -15.73 5.57 8.52
N TYR A 117 -15.69 6.15 9.72
CA TYR A 117 -15.86 7.58 9.96
C TYR A 117 -14.54 8.38 9.93
N CYS A 118 -13.39 7.75 9.68
CA CYS A 118 -12.14 8.46 9.46
C CYS A 118 -12.26 9.48 8.33
N GLY A 119 -11.74 10.71 8.52
CA GLY A 119 -12.05 11.84 7.65
C GLY A 119 -11.62 11.68 6.20
N HIS A 120 -10.40 11.21 5.94
CA HIS A 120 -9.88 11.07 4.56
C HIS A 120 -9.96 9.63 4.05
N ILE A 121 -10.31 9.48 2.76
CA ILE A 121 -10.55 8.17 2.14
C ILE A 121 -9.34 7.21 2.20
N VAL A 122 -8.12 7.69 2.01
CA VAL A 122 -6.93 6.82 1.98
C VAL A 122 -6.64 6.22 3.37
N PRO A 123 -6.45 7.00 4.45
CA PRO A 123 -6.34 6.45 5.80
C PRO A 123 -7.51 5.57 6.20
N ARG A 124 -8.73 5.99 5.88
CA ARG A 124 -9.97 5.25 6.17
C ARG A 124 -9.92 3.84 5.59
N LEU A 125 -9.58 3.70 4.31
CA LEU A 125 -9.58 2.41 3.65
C LEU A 125 -8.47 1.49 4.15
N TYR A 126 -7.26 2.01 4.43
CA TYR A 126 -6.22 1.20 5.03
C TYR A 126 -6.60 0.71 6.43
N LEU A 127 -7.20 1.56 7.28
CA LEU A 127 -7.70 1.17 8.60
C LEU A 127 -8.85 0.16 8.47
N MET A 128 -9.80 0.40 7.56
CA MET A 128 -10.91 -0.51 7.31
C MET A 128 -10.42 -1.89 6.86
N ILE A 129 -9.43 -1.96 5.98
CA ILE A 129 -8.81 -3.23 5.56
C ILE A 129 -8.07 -3.88 6.73
N THR A 130 -7.33 -3.11 7.54
CA THR A 130 -6.61 -3.63 8.71
C THR A 130 -7.57 -4.25 9.72
N VAL A 131 -8.60 -3.51 10.14
CA VAL A 131 -9.59 -4.01 11.10
C VAL A 131 -10.43 -5.14 10.49
N GLY A 132 -10.85 -4.99 9.23
CA GLY A 132 -11.66 -5.97 8.51
C GLY A 132 -10.94 -7.31 8.33
N SER A 133 -9.64 -7.31 7.99
CA SER A 133 -8.87 -8.54 7.86
C SER A 133 -8.72 -9.27 9.20
N VAL A 134 -8.53 -8.54 10.29
CA VAL A 134 -8.53 -9.14 11.65
C VAL A 134 -9.91 -9.65 12.00
N TYR A 135 -10.97 -8.93 11.66
CA TYR A 135 -12.35 -9.36 11.91
C TYR A 135 -12.71 -10.63 11.14
N MET A 136 -12.22 -10.79 9.89
CA MET A 136 -12.39 -12.03 9.12
C MET A 136 -11.71 -13.25 9.77
N SER A 137 -10.73 -13.06 10.65
CA SER A 137 -10.00 -14.15 11.30
C SER A 137 -10.66 -14.72 12.55
N VAL A 138 -11.72 -14.07 13.05
CA VAL A 138 -12.41 -14.53 14.27
C VAL A 138 -13.67 -15.32 13.93
N PRO A 139 -14.06 -16.27 14.81
CA PRO A 139 -15.30 -17.04 14.63
C PRO A 139 -16.52 -16.12 14.54
N ASP A 140 -17.54 -16.56 13.81
CA ASP A 140 -18.83 -15.88 13.63
C ASP A 140 -18.76 -14.50 12.94
N ALA A 141 -17.61 -14.15 12.35
CA ALA A 141 -17.48 -12.95 11.55
C ALA A 141 -18.34 -13.03 10.26
N PRO A 142 -19.00 -11.93 9.85
CA PRO A 142 -19.73 -11.87 8.58
C PRO A 142 -18.75 -11.64 7.40
N VAL A 143 -17.87 -12.62 7.15
CA VAL A 143 -16.74 -12.52 6.21
C VAL A 143 -17.19 -12.10 4.82
N ARG A 144 -18.32 -12.61 4.34
CA ARG A 144 -18.90 -12.27 3.04
C ARG A 144 -19.23 -10.79 2.93
N GLU A 145 -19.85 -10.20 3.95
CA GLU A 145 -20.19 -8.76 3.98
C GLU A 145 -18.92 -7.92 4.06
N ILE A 146 -17.96 -8.30 4.90
CA ILE A 146 -16.67 -7.60 5.06
C ILE A 146 -15.91 -7.58 3.72
N MET A 147 -15.81 -8.70 3.01
CA MET A 147 -15.17 -8.78 1.70
C MET A 147 -15.86 -7.87 0.68
N LYS A 148 -17.19 -7.87 0.66
CA LYS A 148 -17.97 -7.01 -0.23
C LYS A 148 -17.71 -5.54 0.05
N ASP A 149 -17.82 -5.11 1.30
CA ASP A 149 -17.59 -3.72 1.73
C ASP A 149 -16.19 -3.25 1.35
N MET A 150 -15.16 -4.02 1.71
CA MET A 150 -13.77 -3.67 1.39
C MET A 150 -13.53 -3.54 -0.12
N THR A 151 -14.13 -4.41 -0.92
CA THR A 151 -14.02 -4.36 -2.39
C THR A 151 -14.68 -3.11 -2.96
N GLU A 152 -15.91 -2.82 -2.53
CA GLU A 152 -16.69 -1.69 -3.03
C GLU A 152 -16.09 -0.34 -2.60
N MET A 153 -15.75 -0.20 -1.32
CA MET A 153 -15.17 1.04 -0.79
C MET A 153 -13.81 1.35 -1.41
N SER A 154 -12.99 0.31 -1.69
CA SER A 154 -11.67 0.49 -2.33
C SER A 154 -11.76 1.07 -3.74
N ARG A 155 -12.92 1.00 -4.41
CA ARG A 155 -13.17 1.66 -5.70
C ARG A 155 -13.10 3.19 -5.61
N GLY A 156 -13.23 3.76 -4.42
CA GLY A 156 -13.10 5.20 -4.21
C GLY A 156 -11.69 5.76 -4.47
N VAL A 157 -10.64 4.93 -4.46
CA VAL A 157 -9.28 5.36 -4.76
C VAL A 157 -8.94 5.07 -6.21
N GLN A 158 -9.05 6.10 -7.05
CA GLN A 158 -8.90 6.00 -8.50
C GLN A 158 -7.52 6.42 -9.03
N HIS A 159 -6.65 6.98 -8.19
CA HIS A 159 -5.28 7.27 -8.58
C HIS A 159 -4.51 5.96 -8.76
N PRO A 160 -3.84 5.72 -9.91
CA PRO A 160 -3.24 4.42 -10.20
C PRO A 160 -2.27 3.91 -9.14
N THR A 161 -1.24 4.68 -8.79
CA THR A 161 -0.25 4.26 -7.78
C THR A 161 -0.93 3.99 -6.44
N ARG A 162 -1.64 4.96 -5.88
CA ARG A 162 -2.32 4.80 -4.58
C ARG A 162 -3.33 3.67 -4.58
N GLY A 163 -4.09 3.52 -5.67
CA GLY A 163 -5.08 2.46 -5.79
C GLY A 163 -4.47 1.08 -5.95
N LEU A 164 -3.37 0.93 -6.70
CA LEU A 164 -2.66 -0.34 -6.83
C LEU A 164 -2.08 -0.80 -5.49
N PHE A 165 -1.43 0.09 -4.74
CA PHE A 165 -0.87 -0.26 -3.43
C PHE A 165 -1.96 -0.57 -2.39
N LEU A 166 -3.09 0.17 -2.39
CA LEU A 166 -4.23 -0.15 -1.53
C LEU A 166 -4.80 -1.53 -1.84
N ARG A 167 -4.97 -1.89 -3.10
CA ARG A 167 -5.50 -3.20 -3.51
C ARG A 167 -4.51 -4.33 -3.29
N HIS A 168 -3.22 -4.06 -3.43
CA HIS A 168 -2.19 -4.99 -3.02
C HIS A 168 -2.27 -5.25 -1.50
N TYR A 169 -2.45 -4.20 -0.69
CA TYR A 169 -2.66 -4.34 0.75
C TYR A 169 -3.89 -5.19 1.06
N LEU A 170 -5.02 -4.91 0.40
CA LEU A 170 -6.24 -5.69 0.53
C LEU A 170 -6.00 -7.19 0.27
N SER A 171 -5.40 -7.53 -0.87
CA SER A 171 -5.11 -8.92 -1.21
C SER A 171 -4.18 -9.60 -0.20
N THR A 172 -3.12 -8.90 0.21
CA THR A 172 -2.09 -9.48 1.08
C THR A 172 -2.61 -9.75 2.49
N THR A 173 -3.42 -8.84 3.05
CA THR A 173 -3.91 -8.96 4.43
C THR A 173 -5.10 -9.92 4.55
N THR A 174 -5.91 -10.08 3.49
CA THR A 174 -7.08 -10.96 3.54
C THR A 174 -6.79 -12.38 3.08
N ARG A 175 -5.67 -12.62 2.42
CA ARG A 175 -5.33 -13.88 1.76
C ARG A 175 -5.57 -15.12 2.63
N ASP A 176 -5.07 -15.10 3.85
CA ASP A 176 -5.10 -16.24 4.76
C ASP A 176 -6.45 -16.41 5.48
N HIS A 177 -7.36 -15.45 5.29
CA HIS A 177 -8.68 -15.41 5.93
C HIS A 177 -9.84 -15.62 4.93
N LEU A 178 -9.51 -15.90 3.67
CA LEU A 178 -10.53 -16.13 2.65
C LEU A 178 -11.26 -17.46 2.92
N PRO A 179 -12.61 -17.49 2.85
CA PRO A 179 -13.37 -18.71 3.04
C PRO A 179 -13.08 -19.76 1.98
N THR A 180 -12.99 -21.01 2.39
CA THR A 180 -12.74 -22.16 1.52
C THR A 180 -13.88 -23.20 1.56
N GLY A 181 -14.91 -22.95 2.38
CA GLY A 181 -16.07 -23.82 2.51
C GLY A 181 -16.92 -23.86 1.24
N SER A 182 -17.80 -24.87 1.16
CA SER A 182 -18.77 -25.02 0.06
C SER A 182 -20.20 -24.64 0.47
N GLU A 183 -20.45 -24.42 1.75
CA GLU A 183 -21.77 -24.10 2.28
C GLU A 183 -22.03 -22.60 2.25
N PRO A 184 -23.12 -22.13 1.61
CA PRO A 184 -23.46 -20.74 1.59
C PRO A 184 -23.87 -20.24 2.99
N GLY A 185 -23.33 -19.08 3.39
CA GLY A 185 -23.62 -18.50 4.70
C GLY A 185 -22.94 -17.15 4.92
N PRO A 186 -23.10 -16.56 6.12
CA PRO A 186 -22.47 -15.27 6.44
C PRO A 186 -20.94 -15.37 6.48
N ALA A 187 -20.37 -16.52 6.79
CA ALA A 187 -18.93 -16.78 6.72
C ALA A 187 -18.39 -16.78 5.29
N GLY A 188 -19.26 -16.86 4.28
CA GLY A 188 -18.86 -16.93 2.88
C GLY A 188 -18.41 -18.32 2.45
N ASP A 189 -18.25 -18.50 1.15
CA ASP A 189 -17.82 -19.76 0.54
C ASP A 189 -16.64 -19.54 -0.44
N LEU A 190 -16.17 -20.61 -1.05
CA LEU A 190 -15.09 -20.58 -2.04
C LEU A 190 -15.45 -19.69 -3.26
N SER A 191 -16.72 -19.68 -3.67
CA SER A 191 -17.20 -18.83 -4.79
C SER A 191 -17.09 -17.34 -4.44
N ASP A 192 -17.42 -16.97 -3.20
CA ASP A 192 -17.26 -15.61 -2.71
C ASP A 192 -15.78 -15.19 -2.72
N SER A 193 -14.88 -16.08 -2.30
CA SER A 193 -13.42 -15.86 -2.32
C SER A 193 -12.90 -15.67 -3.73
N ILE A 194 -13.28 -16.52 -4.67
CA ILE A 194 -12.89 -16.41 -6.08
C ILE A 194 -13.41 -15.07 -6.66
N SER A 195 -14.66 -14.73 -6.39
CA SER A 195 -15.27 -13.48 -6.86
C SER A 195 -14.54 -12.25 -6.30
N PHE A 196 -14.17 -12.27 -5.02
CA PHE A 196 -13.40 -11.22 -4.36
C PHE A 196 -12.02 -11.03 -5.00
N VAL A 197 -11.26 -12.11 -5.17
CA VAL A 197 -9.91 -12.06 -5.77
C VAL A 197 -9.97 -11.58 -7.22
N LEU A 198 -10.91 -12.09 -8.02
CA LEU A 198 -11.08 -11.68 -9.42
C LEU A 198 -11.51 -10.22 -9.53
N ALA A 199 -12.45 -9.75 -8.70
CA ALA A 199 -12.88 -8.37 -8.69
C ALA A 199 -11.72 -7.43 -8.36
N ASN A 200 -10.91 -7.76 -7.35
CA ASN A 200 -9.75 -6.98 -6.98
C ASN A 200 -8.71 -6.94 -8.11
N PHE A 201 -8.42 -8.07 -8.72
CA PHE A 201 -7.50 -8.19 -9.86
C PHE A 201 -7.96 -7.36 -11.07
N VAL A 202 -9.24 -7.43 -11.44
CA VAL A 202 -9.80 -6.65 -12.55
C VAL A 202 -9.61 -5.14 -12.31
N GLU A 203 -9.87 -4.69 -11.09
CA GLU A 203 -9.68 -3.26 -10.75
C GLU A 203 -8.20 -2.87 -10.73
N MET A 204 -7.29 -3.74 -10.28
CA MET A 204 -5.84 -3.50 -10.38
C MET A 204 -5.39 -3.35 -11.83
N ASN A 205 -5.87 -4.20 -12.72
CA ASN A 205 -5.58 -4.09 -14.15
C ASN A 205 -6.11 -2.78 -14.75
N ARG A 206 -7.33 -2.34 -14.36
CA ARG A 206 -7.89 -1.06 -14.81
C ARG A 206 -7.02 0.11 -14.37
N LEU A 207 -6.56 0.12 -13.13
CA LEU A 207 -5.67 1.16 -12.59
C LEU A 207 -4.30 1.15 -13.30
N TRP A 208 -3.74 -0.04 -13.52
CA TRP A 208 -2.48 -0.20 -14.22
C TRP A 208 -2.53 0.29 -15.69
N VAL A 209 -3.64 0.00 -16.39
CA VAL A 209 -3.87 0.54 -17.76
C VAL A 209 -4.04 2.06 -17.70
N ARG A 210 -4.79 2.59 -16.70
CA ARG A 210 -4.99 4.03 -16.53
C ARG A 210 -3.67 4.80 -16.35
N GLN A 211 -2.65 4.20 -15.75
CA GLN A 211 -1.32 4.80 -15.60
C GLN A 211 -0.73 5.26 -16.94
N GLN A 212 -1.07 4.62 -18.05
CA GLN A 212 -0.60 5.03 -19.38
C GLN A 212 -1.18 6.36 -19.86
N HIS A 213 -2.35 6.75 -19.35
CA HIS A 213 -3.12 7.90 -19.82
C HIS A 213 -3.01 9.11 -18.90
N LEU A 214 -2.21 9.03 -17.83
CA LEU A 214 -1.97 10.16 -16.94
C LEU A 214 -0.90 11.10 -17.50
N GLY A 215 -1.15 12.43 -17.40
CA GLY A 215 -0.18 13.49 -17.78
C GLY A 215 -0.04 13.74 -19.29
N HIS A 216 0.92 14.58 -19.64
CA HIS A 216 1.17 14.99 -21.02
C HIS A 216 1.96 13.93 -21.82
N SER A 217 1.84 13.98 -23.15
CA SER A 217 2.54 13.06 -24.06
C SER A 217 4.07 13.07 -23.92
N ARG A 218 4.66 14.19 -23.48
CA ARG A 218 6.11 14.35 -23.24
C ARG A 218 6.64 13.44 -22.10
N GLU A 219 5.77 13.01 -21.18
CA GLU A 219 6.14 12.16 -20.05
C GLU A 219 5.85 10.66 -20.31
N ARG A 220 5.59 10.31 -21.54
CA ARG A 220 5.19 8.94 -21.92
C ARG A 220 6.23 7.90 -21.51
N GLU A 221 7.51 8.18 -21.72
CA GLU A 221 8.60 7.24 -21.38
C GLU A 221 8.71 7.03 -19.87
N LYS A 222 8.60 8.13 -19.08
CA LYS A 222 8.58 8.08 -17.62
C LYS A 222 7.44 7.19 -17.12
N ARG A 223 6.22 7.40 -17.65
CA ARG A 223 5.04 6.60 -17.28
C ARG A 223 5.16 5.13 -17.68
N GLU A 224 5.79 4.85 -18.81
CA GLU A 224 6.02 3.47 -19.22
C GLU A 224 7.00 2.76 -18.29
N MET A 225 8.03 3.45 -17.82
CA MET A 225 8.97 2.95 -16.82
C MET A 225 8.26 2.71 -15.47
N GLU A 226 7.52 3.68 -14.97
CA GLU A 226 6.71 3.57 -13.74
C GLU A 226 5.71 2.40 -13.83
N ARG A 227 5.09 2.22 -14.99
CA ARG A 227 4.18 1.11 -15.24
C ARG A 227 4.89 -0.24 -15.19
N ARG A 228 6.12 -0.34 -15.71
CA ARG A 228 6.93 -1.57 -15.62
C ARG A 228 7.27 -1.89 -14.16
N GLU A 229 7.61 -0.89 -13.36
CA GLU A 229 7.87 -1.07 -11.93
C GLU A 229 6.63 -1.57 -11.18
N LEU A 230 5.45 -1.02 -11.48
CA LEU A 230 4.18 -1.42 -10.88
C LEU A 230 3.66 -2.78 -11.36
N ARG A 231 4.16 -3.31 -12.51
CA ARG A 231 3.71 -4.58 -13.08
C ARG A 231 3.84 -5.76 -12.12
N ILE A 232 4.88 -5.75 -11.29
CA ILE A 232 5.12 -6.80 -10.31
C ILE A 232 3.96 -6.88 -9.31
N LEU A 233 3.46 -5.74 -8.83
CA LEU A 233 2.33 -5.69 -7.90
C LEU A 233 1.06 -6.31 -8.48
N VAL A 234 0.78 -6.08 -9.76
CA VAL A 234 -0.39 -6.66 -10.44
C VAL A 234 -0.20 -8.17 -10.65
N GLY A 235 1.01 -8.59 -11.02
CA GLY A 235 1.32 -10.00 -11.28
C GLY A 235 1.30 -10.89 -10.04
N THR A 236 1.78 -10.40 -8.90
CA THR A 236 1.86 -11.18 -7.64
C THR A 236 0.51 -11.47 -6.99
N ASN A 237 -0.58 -10.85 -7.45
CA ASN A 237 -1.93 -11.12 -6.93
C ASN A 237 -2.64 -12.32 -7.58
N LEU A 238 -2.00 -12.94 -8.57
CA LEU A 238 -2.55 -14.14 -9.26
C LEU A 238 -1.81 -15.44 -8.93
N VAL A 239 -0.77 -15.38 -8.10
CA VAL A 239 0.06 -16.56 -7.77
C VAL A 239 -0.31 -17.08 -6.37
#